data_d6ddd1c2e8f823b13bade08a4298f703
#
_entry.id   d6ddd1c2e8f823b13bade08a4298f703
#
_cell.length_a   1.000
_cell.length_b   1.000
_cell.length_c   1.000
_cell.angle_alpha   90.00
_cell.angle_beta   90.00
_cell.angle_gamma   90.00
#
_symmetry.space_group_name_H-M   'P 1'
#
loop_
_entity.id
_entity.type
_entity.pdbx_description
1 polymer ?
#
loop_
_entity_poly.entity_id
_entity_poly.type
_entity_poly.pdbx_seq_one_letter_code
_entity_poly.pdbx_strand_id
1 'polypeptide(L)'
;MIVELRVYHCVPGRLPQLHQRFTNVTLKLFEKHGIEPIGFWTNYAGPSNQTLTYMLRWASLAEQETRWGNFLKDPEWIEQRAKSEENGPIVDHIENSFLAPTAYSSMQ
;
A
#
# COMPACT_ATOMS: atom_id res chain seq x y z
N MET A 1 0.80 19.24 0.66
CA MET A 1 0.47 17.80 0.69
C MET A 1 1.68 16.98 1.07
N ILE A 2 1.49 15.76 1.45
CA ILE A 2 2.55 14.80 1.70
C ILE A 2 2.33 13.54 0.87
N VAL A 3 3.41 12.79 0.66
CA VAL A 3 3.36 11.50 -0.04
C VAL A 3 3.85 10.44 0.93
N GLU A 4 3.11 9.36 1.03
CA GLU A 4 3.56 8.17 1.77
C GLU A 4 4.14 7.17 0.78
N LEU A 5 5.42 6.86 0.94
CA LEU A 5 6.10 5.80 0.18
C LEU A 5 6.00 4.51 0.99
N ARG A 6 5.50 3.46 0.37
CA ARG A 6 5.37 2.14 1.00
C ARG A 6 6.05 1.10 0.14
N VAL A 7 6.89 0.29 0.77
CA VAL A 7 7.57 -0.83 0.10
C VAL A 7 7.21 -2.11 0.85
N TYR A 8 6.52 -3.00 0.17
CA TYR A 8 6.14 -4.30 0.71
C TYR A 8 7.15 -5.34 0.26
N HIS A 9 7.76 -6.00 1.24
CA HIS A 9 8.66 -7.12 1.00
C HIS A 9 7.88 -8.41 1.23
N CYS A 10 7.58 -9.12 0.15
CA CYS A 10 6.79 -10.33 0.24
C CYS A 10 7.64 -11.53 0.69
N VAL A 11 6.98 -12.48 1.33
CA VAL A 11 7.53 -13.82 1.51
C VAL A 11 7.86 -14.37 0.11
N PRO A 12 9.04 -15.01 -0.09
CA PRO A 12 9.43 -15.50 -1.42
C PRO A 12 8.32 -16.31 -2.10
N GLY A 13 8.01 -15.91 -3.34
CA GLY A 13 6.97 -16.53 -4.15
C GLY A 13 5.57 -16.00 -3.94
N ARG A 14 5.36 -15.06 -3.01
CA ARG A 14 4.01 -14.60 -2.65
C ARG A 14 3.60 -13.28 -3.32
N LEU A 15 4.46 -12.67 -4.13
CA LEU A 15 4.11 -11.42 -4.82
C LEU A 15 2.85 -11.55 -5.71
N PRO A 16 2.65 -12.66 -6.47
CA PRO A 16 1.43 -12.82 -7.25
C PRO A 16 0.15 -12.74 -6.40
N GLN A 17 0.16 -13.30 -5.20
CA GLN A 17 -0.98 -13.24 -4.29
C GLN A 17 -1.22 -11.81 -3.79
N LEU A 18 -0.16 -11.04 -3.57
CA LEU A 18 -0.31 -9.62 -3.22
C LEU A 18 -0.96 -8.84 -4.36
N HIS A 19 -0.57 -9.09 -5.61
CA HIS A 19 -1.20 -8.49 -6.78
C HIS A 19 -2.69 -8.81 -6.84
N GLN A 20 -3.07 -10.06 -6.60
CA GLN A 20 -4.46 -10.47 -6.58
C GLN A 20 -5.24 -9.76 -5.48
N ARG A 21 -4.66 -9.64 -4.28
CA ARG A 21 -5.30 -8.94 -3.17
C ARG A 21 -5.51 -7.46 -3.48
N PHE A 22 -4.52 -6.78 -4.05
CA PHE A 22 -4.67 -5.39 -4.47
C PHE A 22 -5.76 -5.25 -5.53
N THR A 23 -5.72 -6.06 -6.57
CA THR A 23 -6.66 -5.99 -7.68
C THR A 23 -8.10 -6.25 -7.23
N ASN A 24 -8.30 -7.26 -6.38
CA ASN A 24 -9.64 -7.74 -6.05
C ASN A 24 -10.23 -7.12 -4.78
N VAL A 25 -9.40 -6.62 -3.88
CA VAL A 25 -9.84 -6.16 -2.55
C VAL A 25 -9.32 -4.78 -2.21
N THR A 26 -8.01 -4.60 -2.13
CA THR A 26 -7.40 -3.43 -1.52
C THR A 26 -7.75 -2.13 -2.23
N LEU A 27 -7.69 -2.10 -3.57
CA LEU A 27 -7.99 -0.88 -4.34
C LEU A 27 -9.43 -0.41 -4.16
N LYS A 28 -10.37 -1.34 -4.06
CA LYS A 28 -11.78 -1.01 -3.82
C LYS A 28 -11.98 -0.38 -2.45
N LEU A 29 -11.28 -0.91 -1.45
CA LEU A 29 -11.35 -0.38 -0.09
C LEU A 29 -10.59 0.94 0.05
N PHE A 30 -9.50 1.14 -0.68
CA PHE A 30 -8.85 2.44 -0.76
C PHE A 30 -9.83 3.50 -1.29
N GLU A 31 -10.56 3.20 -2.34
CA GLU A 31 -11.57 4.10 -2.88
C GLU A 31 -12.67 4.39 -1.86
N LYS A 32 -13.17 3.35 -1.20
CA LYS A 32 -14.19 3.49 -0.16
C LYS A 32 -13.76 4.43 0.96
N HIS A 33 -12.50 4.37 1.38
CA HIS A 33 -11.96 5.16 2.49
C HIS A 33 -11.31 6.47 2.06
N GLY A 34 -11.39 6.83 0.79
CA GLY A 34 -10.81 8.07 0.30
C GLY A 34 -9.29 8.09 0.31
N ILE A 35 -8.65 6.93 0.21
CA ILE A 35 -7.20 6.79 0.12
C ILE A 35 -6.81 6.89 -1.35
N GLU A 36 -5.95 7.86 -1.67
CA GLU A 36 -5.59 8.19 -3.05
C GLU A 36 -4.20 7.65 -3.41
N PRO A 37 -4.12 6.56 -4.20
CA PRO A 37 -2.83 6.08 -4.67
C PRO A 37 -2.32 6.95 -5.82
N ILE A 38 -0.99 7.17 -5.84
CA ILE A 38 -0.29 7.85 -6.94
C ILE A 38 0.09 6.83 -8.00
N GLY A 39 0.59 5.67 -7.59
CA GLY A 39 0.97 4.61 -8.51
C GLY A 39 1.58 3.43 -7.78
N PHE A 40 1.72 2.33 -8.51
CA PHE A 40 2.23 1.06 -8.01
C PHE A 40 3.31 0.56 -8.96
N TRP A 41 4.43 0.07 -8.41
CA TRP A 41 5.55 -0.40 -9.20
C TRP A 41 6.13 -1.69 -8.62
N THR A 42 6.56 -2.58 -9.50
CA THR A 42 7.45 -3.68 -9.15
C THR A 42 8.81 -3.41 -9.75
N ASN A 43 9.85 -4.08 -9.26
CA ASN A 43 11.18 -3.95 -9.84
C ASN A 43 11.20 -4.59 -11.23
N TYR A 44 11.45 -3.78 -12.26
CA TYR A 44 11.78 -4.28 -13.59
C TYR A 44 13.19 -4.88 -13.58
N ALA A 45 14.11 -4.19 -12.90
CA ALA A 45 15.43 -4.67 -12.55
C ALA A 45 15.80 -4.08 -11.20
N GLY A 46 16.28 -4.86 -10.26
CA GLY A 46 16.59 -4.37 -8.92
C GLY A 46 16.93 -5.48 -7.96
N PRO A 47 17.12 -5.16 -6.68
CA PRO A 47 17.65 -6.10 -5.69
C PRO A 47 16.72 -7.26 -5.37
N SER A 48 15.42 -7.13 -5.61
CA SER A 48 14.44 -8.19 -5.30
C SER A 48 13.33 -8.21 -6.33
N ASN A 49 12.86 -9.40 -6.69
CA ASN A 49 11.68 -9.59 -7.53
C ASN A 49 10.41 -9.88 -6.70
N GLN A 50 10.48 -9.68 -5.39
CA GLN A 50 9.37 -9.94 -4.46
C GLN A 50 8.93 -8.68 -3.71
N THR A 51 9.16 -7.50 -4.30
CA THR A 51 8.75 -6.24 -3.70
C THR A 51 7.69 -5.53 -4.52
N LEU A 52 6.77 -4.88 -3.81
CA LEU A 52 5.82 -3.94 -4.39
C LEU A 52 6.08 -2.57 -3.77
N THR A 53 6.31 -1.58 -4.61
CA THR A 53 6.49 -0.18 -4.19
C THR A 53 5.29 0.62 -4.63
N TYR A 54 4.70 1.38 -3.72
CA TYR A 54 3.64 2.29 -4.11
C TYR A 54 3.63 3.55 -3.26
N MET A 55 2.93 4.56 -3.74
CA MET A 55 2.84 5.86 -3.09
C MET A 55 1.39 6.27 -2.93
N LEU A 56 1.09 6.89 -1.80
CA LEU A 56 -0.22 7.44 -1.47
C LEU A 56 -0.09 8.95 -1.27
N ARG A 57 -1.11 9.67 -1.71
CA ARG A 57 -1.18 11.13 -1.55
C ARG A 57 -2.08 11.47 -0.37
N TRP A 58 -1.60 12.34 0.49
CA TRP A 58 -2.35 12.82 1.65
C TRP A 58 -2.32 14.34 1.73
N ALA A 59 -3.42 14.94 2.17
CA ALA A 59 -3.42 16.37 2.45
C ALA A 59 -2.56 16.70 3.67
N SER A 60 -2.54 15.78 4.66
CA SER A 60 -1.82 15.95 5.92
C SER A 60 -1.60 14.59 6.60
N LEU A 61 -0.74 14.56 7.62
CA LEU A 61 -0.58 13.38 8.46
C LEU A 61 -1.86 13.06 9.24
N ALA A 62 -2.62 14.09 9.62
CA ALA A 62 -3.90 13.87 10.30
C ALA A 62 -4.91 13.13 9.40
N GLU A 63 -4.96 13.49 8.11
CA GLU A 63 -5.81 12.78 7.15
C GLU A 63 -5.36 11.33 6.99
N GLN A 64 -4.06 11.10 6.88
CA GLN A 64 -3.52 9.75 6.77
C GLN A 64 -3.91 8.91 7.99
N GLU A 65 -3.71 9.44 9.20
CA GLU A 65 -4.04 8.72 10.43
C GLU A 65 -5.51 8.32 10.47
N THR A 66 -6.40 9.25 10.12
CA THR A 66 -7.84 9.01 10.15
C THR A 66 -8.27 7.99 9.10
N ARG A 67 -7.92 8.21 7.84
CA ARG A 67 -8.39 7.38 6.74
C ARG A 67 -7.75 6.00 6.73
N TRP A 68 -6.44 5.94 7.00
CA TRP A 68 -5.74 4.67 7.10
C TRP A 68 -6.24 3.85 8.29
N GLY A 69 -6.46 4.52 9.44
CA GLY A 69 -7.02 3.87 10.62
C GLY A 69 -8.41 3.28 10.36
N ASN A 70 -9.27 4.02 9.66
CA ASN A 70 -10.61 3.53 9.28
C ASN A 70 -10.53 2.34 8.33
N PHE A 71 -9.59 2.36 7.38
CA PHE A 71 -9.35 1.24 6.49
C PHE A 71 -8.92 -0.02 7.26
N LEU A 72 -7.98 0.11 8.20
CA LEU A 72 -7.50 -1.02 8.99
C LEU A 72 -8.58 -1.63 9.88
N LYS A 73 -9.57 -0.85 10.29
CA LYS A 73 -10.69 -1.30 11.12
C LYS A 73 -11.88 -1.83 10.32
N ASP A 74 -11.87 -1.65 9.01
CA ASP A 74 -12.98 -2.09 8.15
C ASP A 74 -13.14 -3.60 8.25
N PRO A 75 -14.31 -4.12 8.66
CA PRO A 75 -14.54 -5.56 8.77
C PRO A 75 -14.31 -6.31 7.47
N GLU A 76 -14.61 -5.68 6.33
CA GLU A 76 -14.37 -6.28 5.01
C GLU A 76 -12.87 -6.45 4.76
N TRP A 77 -12.05 -5.45 5.12
CA TRP A 77 -10.59 -5.57 5.01
C TRP A 77 -10.06 -6.69 5.91
N ILE A 78 -10.49 -6.71 7.17
CA ILE A 78 -10.04 -7.73 8.14
C ILE A 78 -10.36 -9.13 7.62
N GLU A 79 -11.59 -9.35 7.15
CA GLU A 79 -12.03 -10.63 6.62
C GLU A 79 -11.27 -11.03 5.36
N GLN A 80 -11.19 -10.14 4.40
CA GLN A 80 -10.55 -10.43 3.11
C GLN A 80 -9.05 -10.60 3.23
N ARG A 81 -8.41 -9.83 4.10
CA ARG A 81 -6.98 -10.00 4.38
C ARG A 81 -6.72 -11.36 4.99
N ALA A 82 -7.48 -11.75 6.01
CA ALA A 82 -7.34 -13.05 6.65
C ALA A 82 -7.53 -14.20 5.64
N LYS A 83 -8.55 -14.08 4.79
CA LYS A 83 -8.83 -15.07 3.75
C LYS A 83 -7.68 -15.17 2.74
N SER A 84 -7.07 -14.05 2.36
CA SER A 84 -5.94 -14.05 1.44
C SER A 84 -4.69 -14.70 2.03
N GLU A 85 -4.61 -14.79 3.35
CA GLU A 85 -3.46 -15.36 4.07
C GLU A 85 -3.73 -16.74 4.66
N GLU A 86 -4.83 -17.40 4.29
CA GLU A 86 -5.17 -18.73 4.82
C GLU A 86 -4.13 -19.80 4.49
N ASN A 87 -3.34 -19.61 3.42
CA ASN A 87 -2.24 -20.49 3.02
C ASN A 87 -0.87 -19.94 3.44
N GLY A 88 -0.84 -19.02 4.37
CA GLY A 88 0.37 -18.42 4.90
C GLY A 88 0.46 -16.92 4.65
N PRO A 89 1.40 -16.23 5.33
CA PRO A 89 1.58 -14.80 5.17
C PRO A 89 2.04 -14.46 3.74
N ILE A 90 1.60 -13.30 3.25
CA ILE A 90 1.99 -12.77 1.94
C ILE A 90 3.15 -11.80 2.11
N VAL A 91 3.04 -10.87 3.06
CA VAL A 91 4.01 -9.82 3.28
C VAL A 91 4.88 -10.19 4.49
N ASP A 92 6.20 -10.16 4.29
CA ASP A 92 7.15 -10.39 5.36
C ASP A 92 7.31 -9.14 6.22
N HIS A 93 7.60 -8.01 5.59
CA HIS A 93 7.72 -6.71 6.27
C HIS A 93 7.44 -5.56 5.31
N ILE A 94 7.20 -4.38 5.90
CA ILE A 94 6.86 -3.17 5.19
C ILE A 94 7.81 -2.06 5.65
N GLU A 95 8.33 -1.32 4.69
CA GLU A 95 9.02 -0.05 4.94
C GLU A 95 8.09 1.07 4.51
N ASN A 96 7.97 2.14 5.30
CA ASN A 96 7.24 3.31 4.86
C ASN A 96 7.92 4.60 5.28
N SER A 97 7.73 5.64 4.48
CA SER A 97 8.28 6.97 4.70
C SER A 97 7.26 8.01 4.30
N PHE A 98 7.22 9.11 5.04
CA PHE A 98 6.41 10.27 4.68
C PHE A 98 7.33 11.33 4.07
N LEU A 99 7.00 11.78 2.86
CA LEU A 99 7.82 12.67 2.05
C LEU A 99 7.09 13.99 1.86
N ALA A 100 7.82 15.09 2.05
CA ALA A 100 7.32 16.43 1.74
C ALA A 100 7.92 16.86 0.40
N PRO A 101 7.11 17.36 -0.56
CA PRO A 101 7.67 17.82 -1.82
C PRO A 101 8.54 19.05 -1.61
N THR A 102 9.64 19.12 -2.33
CA THR A 102 10.49 20.31 -2.35
C THR A 102 9.83 21.41 -3.17
N ALA A 103 10.29 22.65 -3.00
CA ALA A 103 9.73 23.79 -3.74
C ALA A 103 9.90 23.64 -5.27
N TYR A 104 10.91 22.88 -5.71
CA TYR A 104 11.17 22.65 -7.14
C TYR A 104 10.56 21.34 -7.66
N SER A 105 9.80 20.63 -6.84
CA SER A 105 9.12 19.40 -7.30
C SER A 105 7.94 19.76 -8.19
N SER A 106 7.76 19.01 -9.29
CA SER A 106 6.59 19.15 -10.14
C SER A 106 5.30 18.72 -9.41
N MET A 107 5.42 17.85 -8.43
CA MET A 107 4.32 17.42 -7.57
C MET A 107 4.36 18.23 -6.25
N GLN A 108 3.30 18.93 -5.99
CA GLN A 108 3.18 19.78 -4.80
C GLN A 108 2.06 19.33 -3.87
#